data_dabc48766d4790d27675d9c9ce971cad
#
_entry.id   dabc48766d4790d27675d9c9ce971cad
#
_cell.length_a   1.000
_cell.length_b   1.000
_cell.length_c   1.000
_cell.angle_alpha   90.00
_cell.angle_beta   90.00
_cell.angle_gamma   90.00
#
_symmetry.space_group_name_H-M   'P 1'
#
loop_
_entity.id
_entity.type
_entity.pdbx_description
1 polymer ?
#
loop_
_entity_poly.entity_id
_entity_poly.type
_entity_poly.pdbx_seq_one_letter_code
_entity_poly.pdbx_strand_id
1 'polypeptide(L)'
;VPDYGAPCLVVTVAEAAPFPAADGEYPVLVVAHPDDEALWFSSILDRVRKIIVCYRADARNPALAEARRLSLADHPLAERIVDLALEEGLSIDRADWSNPEETDDGLALRDPSSAAAYAEQAAAMRRLLPAELERATAVFTHNPWGEYGHEDHIQVCRVATRVAVDLGLPVWYSTYASVKSLPLLRHYLGRGDQRYVLQPSDPDLGAEIAAVYRRHGAWTWFDDYHWFAHDCFVRGPLDKDHGQNAGWLAPINLLDPRH
;
A
#
# COMPACT_ATOMS: atom_id res chain seq x y z
N VAL A 1 44.94 -5.61 -13.97
CA VAL A 1 43.69 -5.32 -13.26
C VAL A 1 43.01 -4.26 -14.11
N PRO A 2 41.85 -4.53 -14.73
CA PRO A 2 41.14 -3.51 -15.47
C PRO A 2 40.60 -2.46 -14.47
N ASP A 3 40.95 -1.22 -14.73
CA ASP A 3 40.44 -0.06 -14.04
C ASP A 3 38.98 0.15 -14.48
N TYR A 4 38.05 -0.38 -13.72
CA TYR A 4 36.66 -0.03 -13.85
C TYR A 4 36.46 1.34 -13.21
N GLY A 5 36.84 2.38 -13.94
CA GLY A 5 36.41 3.74 -13.68
C GLY A 5 34.88 3.79 -13.75
N ALA A 6 34.22 3.30 -12.69
CA ALA A 6 32.79 3.44 -12.58
C ALA A 6 32.49 4.96 -12.54
N PRO A 7 31.66 5.47 -13.48
CA PRO A 7 31.17 6.82 -13.30
C PRO A 7 30.45 6.83 -11.96
N CYS A 8 30.93 7.66 -11.05
CA CYS A 8 30.20 7.96 -9.81
C CYS A 8 28.87 8.58 -10.26
N LEU A 9 27.82 7.77 -10.28
CA LEU A 9 26.48 8.26 -10.55
C LEU A 9 26.16 9.19 -9.40
N VAL A 10 26.33 10.49 -9.60
CA VAL A 10 25.78 11.49 -8.69
C VAL A 10 24.27 11.40 -8.90
N VAL A 11 23.63 10.57 -8.09
CA VAL A 11 22.17 10.60 -7.98
C VAL A 11 21.82 11.96 -7.41
N THR A 12 21.43 12.90 -8.25
CA THR A 12 20.76 14.10 -7.80
C THR A 12 19.42 13.59 -7.27
N VAL A 13 19.33 13.39 -5.95
CA VAL A 13 18.05 13.19 -5.28
C VAL A 13 17.28 14.46 -5.58
N ALA A 14 16.28 14.42 -6.46
CA ALA A 14 15.36 15.51 -6.65
C ALA A 14 14.83 15.86 -5.26
N GLU A 15 14.74 17.15 -4.91
CA GLU A 15 14.22 17.55 -3.61
C GLU A 15 12.89 16.85 -3.38
N ALA A 16 12.79 16.15 -2.24
CA ALA A 16 11.56 15.46 -1.87
C ALA A 16 10.42 16.50 -1.88
N ALA A 17 9.33 16.17 -2.54
CA ALA A 17 8.17 17.04 -2.53
C ALA A 17 7.68 17.27 -1.09
N PRO A 18 7.19 18.47 -0.73
CA PRO A 18 6.61 18.67 0.58
C PRO A 18 5.44 17.69 0.78
N PHE A 19 5.29 17.19 1.99
CA PHE A 19 4.18 16.33 2.33
C PHE A 19 2.86 17.06 2.06
N PRO A 20 1.89 16.46 1.34
CA PRO A 20 0.63 17.09 1.00
C PRO A 20 -0.32 17.14 2.21
N ALA A 21 0.00 17.91 3.21
CA ALA A 21 -0.81 18.18 4.40
C ALA A 21 -0.48 19.56 4.96
N ALA A 22 -0.73 20.61 4.17
CA ALA A 22 -0.78 21.96 4.69
C ALA A 22 -2.00 22.16 5.59
N ASP A 23 -2.01 23.23 6.37
CA ASP A 23 -3.15 23.59 7.22
C ASP A 23 -4.45 23.63 6.41
N GLY A 24 -5.44 22.86 6.84
CA GLY A 24 -6.74 22.72 6.16
C GLY A 24 -6.84 21.57 5.17
N GLU A 25 -5.76 20.84 4.88
CA GLU A 25 -5.79 19.64 4.04
C GLU A 25 -6.37 18.43 4.79
N TYR A 26 -6.93 17.52 4.02
CA TYR A 26 -7.58 16.31 4.53
C TYR A 26 -7.04 15.06 3.79
N PRO A 27 -5.75 14.69 4.02
CA PRO A 27 -5.21 13.47 3.45
C PRO A 27 -5.88 12.23 4.04
N VAL A 28 -6.17 11.25 3.18
CA VAL A 28 -6.82 9.99 3.54
C VAL A 28 -5.90 8.83 3.18
N LEU A 29 -5.76 7.87 4.10
CA LEU A 29 -5.07 6.60 3.88
C LEU A 29 -6.10 5.52 3.57
N VAL A 30 -5.86 4.73 2.51
CA VAL A 30 -6.67 3.55 2.16
C VAL A 30 -5.78 2.33 2.15
N VAL A 31 -6.06 1.37 3.04
CA VAL A 31 -5.28 0.13 3.20
C VAL A 31 -6.14 -1.11 3.03
N ALA A 32 -5.51 -2.23 2.73
CA ALA A 32 -6.18 -3.50 2.54
C ALA A 32 -6.64 -4.10 3.87
N HIS A 33 -5.69 -4.39 4.76
CA HIS A 33 -5.96 -5.13 5.99
C HIS A 33 -5.67 -4.31 7.24
N PRO A 34 -6.25 -4.67 8.38
CA PRO A 34 -5.79 -4.21 9.68
C PRO A 34 -4.35 -4.67 9.91
N ASP A 35 -3.46 -3.78 10.24
CA ASP A 35 -2.01 -3.81 10.45
C ASP A 35 -1.18 -3.15 9.31
N ASP A 36 -1.69 -3.06 8.10
CA ASP A 36 -1.01 -2.41 6.96
C ASP A 36 -0.65 -0.95 7.23
N GLU A 37 -1.52 -0.21 7.93
CA GLU A 37 -1.29 1.18 8.26
C GLU A 37 -0.06 1.35 9.14
N ALA A 38 0.16 0.44 10.08
CA ALA A 38 1.33 0.44 10.95
C ALA A 38 2.60 0.00 10.22
N LEU A 39 2.47 -0.99 9.32
CA LEU A 39 3.59 -1.61 8.61
C LEU A 39 4.19 -0.68 7.55
N TRP A 40 3.34 -0.03 6.74
CA TRP A 40 3.76 0.63 5.52
C TRP A 40 3.59 2.14 5.51
N PHE A 41 2.95 2.71 6.55
CA PHE A 41 2.53 4.12 6.57
C PHE A 41 2.76 4.81 7.92
N SER A 42 3.59 4.25 8.80
CA SER A 42 3.81 4.76 10.16
C SER A 42 4.19 6.25 10.18
N SER A 43 4.97 6.69 9.19
CA SER A 43 5.46 8.08 9.06
C SER A 43 4.40 9.14 8.81
N ILE A 44 3.17 8.74 8.46
CA ILE A 44 2.11 9.67 8.08
C ILE A 44 0.84 9.55 8.90
N LEU A 45 0.77 8.58 9.83
CA LEU A 45 -0.43 8.30 10.60
C LEU A 45 -0.88 9.47 11.48
N ASP A 46 0.06 10.28 11.97
CA ASP A 46 -0.23 11.49 12.74
C ASP A 46 -0.91 12.58 11.89
N ARG A 47 -0.70 12.57 10.58
CA ARG A 47 -1.11 13.60 9.61
C ARG A 47 -2.36 13.26 8.84
N VAL A 48 -2.63 11.97 8.57
CA VAL A 48 -3.85 11.56 7.87
C VAL A 48 -5.07 11.82 8.76
N ARG A 49 -6.14 12.28 8.13
CA ARG A 49 -7.39 12.63 8.81
C ARG A 49 -8.37 11.47 8.87
N LYS A 50 -8.19 10.50 7.99
CA LYS A 50 -9.01 9.30 7.92
C LYS A 50 -8.14 8.12 7.44
N ILE A 51 -8.37 6.95 8.02
CA ILE A 51 -7.77 5.67 7.63
C ILE A 51 -8.93 4.76 7.24
N ILE A 52 -8.95 4.30 5.99
CA ILE A 52 -9.97 3.39 5.49
C ILE A 52 -9.34 2.00 5.39
N VAL A 53 -9.85 1.05 6.16
CA VAL A 53 -9.47 -0.36 6.12
C VAL A 53 -10.51 -1.11 5.29
N CYS A 54 -10.09 -1.76 4.20
CA CYS A 54 -11.00 -2.38 3.26
C CYS A 54 -11.44 -3.77 3.72
N TYR A 55 -10.49 -4.66 4.00
CA TYR A 55 -10.73 -6.08 4.28
C TYR A 55 -10.52 -6.38 5.76
N ARG A 56 -11.59 -6.56 6.47
CA ARG A 56 -11.55 -7.03 7.86
C ARG A 56 -12.13 -8.42 8.02
N ALA A 57 -13.17 -8.74 7.24
CA ALA A 57 -13.88 -9.97 7.38
C ALA A 57 -13.15 -11.16 6.70
N ASP A 58 -13.17 -12.31 7.34
CA ASP A 58 -12.69 -13.58 6.79
C ASP A 58 -13.63 -14.70 7.26
N ALA A 59 -14.51 -15.15 6.38
CA ALA A 59 -15.49 -16.19 6.68
C ALA A 59 -14.84 -17.55 7.00
N ARG A 60 -13.61 -17.78 6.55
CA ARG A 60 -12.85 -19.01 6.84
C ARG A 60 -12.20 -18.96 8.21
N ASN A 61 -11.93 -17.75 8.71
CA ASN A 61 -11.32 -17.52 10.02
C ASN A 61 -12.10 -16.44 10.81
N PRO A 62 -13.32 -16.76 11.27
CA PRO A 62 -14.13 -15.82 12.05
C PRO A 62 -13.44 -15.31 13.32
N ALA A 63 -12.52 -16.10 13.89
CA ALA A 63 -11.76 -15.69 15.05
C ALA A 63 -10.80 -14.54 14.70
N LEU A 64 -10.12 -14.60 13.55
CA LEU A 64 -9.27 -13.51 13.06
C LEU A 64 -10.11 -12.27 12.72
N ALA A 65 -11.25 -12.45 12.06
CA ALA A 65 -12.16 -11.35 11.75
C ALA A 65 -12.63 -10.61 13.01
N GLU A 66 -12.92 -11.34 14.10
CA GLU A 66 -13.30 -10.74 15.38
C GLU A 66 -12.09 -10.08 16.07
N ALA A 67 -10.91 -10.72 16.03
CA ALA A 67 -9.68 -10.15 16.56
C ALA A 67 -9.33 -8.81 15.87
N ARG A 68 -9.46 -8.74 14.55
CA ARG A 68 -9.29 -7.51 13.76
C ARG A 68 -10.30 -6.43 14.16
N ARG A 69 -11.58 -6.81 14.32
CA ARG A 69 -12.62 -5.88 14.78
C ARG A 69 -12.30 -5.28 16.13
N LEU A 70 -11.87 -6.10 17.09
CA LEU A 70 -11.48 -5.64 18.43
C LEU A 70 -10.23 -4.75 18.37
N SER A 71 -9.26 -5.10 17.54
CA SER A 71 -8.05 -4.30 17.35
C SER A 71 -8.35 -2.91 16.80
N LEU A 72 -9.22 -2.82 15.79
CA LEU A 72 -9.63 -1.52 15.23
C LEU A 72 -10.42 -0.67 16.24
N ALA A 73 -11.20 -1.29 17.12
CA ALA A 73 -11.92 -0.58 18.18
C ALA A 73 -10.98 -0.03 19.27
N ASP A 74 -9.89 -0.76 19.57
CA ASP A 74 -8.89 -0.38 20.58
C ASP A 74 -7.68 0.37 19.96
N HIS A 75 -7.71 0.67 18.67
CA HIS A 75 -6.63 1.31 17.94
C HIS A 75 -6.35 2.72 18.49
N PRO A 76 -5.09 3.17 18.66
CA PRO A 76 -4.75 4.50 19.13
C PRO A 76 -5.40 5.65 18.33
N LEU A 77 -5.71 5.39 17.05
CA LEU A 77 -6.36 6.33 16.14
C LEU A 77 -7.79 5.89 15.75
N ALA A 78 -8.50 5.15 16.62
CA ALA A 78 -9.81 4.56 16.32
C ALA A 78 -10.83 5.57 15.79
N GLU A 79 -10.79 6.83 16.25
CA GLU A 79 -11.72 7.89 15.80
C GLU A 79 -11.50 8.32 14.33
N ARG A 80 -10.36 7.93 13.73
CA ARG A 80 -10.05 8.21 12.32
C ARG A 80 -10.29 7.01 11.41
N ILE A 81 -10.56 5.83 11.98
CA ILE A 81 -10.69 4.59 11.21
C ILE A 81 -12.11 4.43 10.69
N VAL A 82 -12.20 4.14 9.40
CA VAL A 82 -13.39 3.64 8.72
C VAL A 82 -13.14 2.21 8.31
N ASP A 83 -13.88 1.27 8.89
CA ASP A 83 -13.84 -0.14 8.55
C ASP A 83 -14.93 -0.42 7.51
N LEU A 84 -14.53 -0.75 6.26
CA LEU A 84 -15.48 -1.15 5.22
C LEU A 84 -16.02 -2.56 5.45
N ALA A 85 -15.37 -3.32 6.31
CA ALA A 85 -15.74 -4.68 6.70
C ALA A 85 -15.98 -5.63 5.51
N LEU A 86 -15.27 -5.42 4.39
CA LEU A 86 -15.36 -6.32 3.25
C LEU A 86 -14.71 -7.65 3.59
N GLU A 87 -15.21 -8.70 2.93
CA GLU A 87 -14.66 -10.05 3.03
C GLU A 87 -13.36 -10.15 2.24
N GLU A 88 -12.33 -10.80 2.76
CA GLU A 88 -11.13 -11.13 1.98
C GLU A 88 -11.46 -12.06 0.81
N GLY A 89 -10.97 -11.72 -0.38
CA GLY A 89 -11.27 -12.43 -1.62
C GLY A 89 -10.55 -13.75 -1.81
N LEU A 90 -9.84 -14.26 -0.79
CA LEU A 90 -9.02 -15.47 -0.89
C LEU A 90 -7.96 -15.38 -1.97
N SER A 91 -7.42 -14.19 -2.19
CA SER A 91 -6.56 -13.87 -3.32
C SER A 91 -5.11 -14.28 -3.12
N ILE A 92 -4.65 -14.34 -1.87
CA ILE A 92 -3.23 -14.55 -1.52
C ILE A 92 -2.65 -15.79 -2.21
N ASP A 93 -1.52 -15.61 -2.91
CA ASP A 93 -0.81 -16.63 -3.69
C ASP A 93 -1.64 -17.26 -4.83
N ARG A 94 -2.69 -16.58 -5.30
CA ARG A 94 -3.52 -17.06 -6.41
C ARG A 94 -3.13 -16.47 -7.77
N ALA A 95 -2.37 -15.39 -7.82
CA ALA A 95 -1.79 -14.89 -9.05
C ALA A 95 -0.55 -15.69 -9.49
N ASP A 96 -0.14 -15.54 -10.74
CA ASP A 96 1.15 -16.01 -11.21
C ASP A 96 2.24 -14.96 -10.99
N TRP A 97 2.88 -14.98 -9.84
CA TRP A 97 3.90 -14.00 -9.50
C TRP A 97 5.18 -14.12 -10.34
N SER A 98 5.39 -15.23 -11.03
CA SER A 98 6.52 -15.37 -11.98
C SER A 98 6.26 -14.63 -13.29
N ASN A 99 4.99 -14.49 -13.68
CA ASN A 99 4.53 -13.76 -14.85
C ASN A 99 3.17 -13.11 -14.55
N PRO A 100 3.13 -12.06 -13.72
CA PRO A 100 1.88 -11.48 -13.26
C PRO A 100 1.11 -10.81 -14.39
N GLU A 101 -0.14 -11.21 -14.56
CA GLU A 101 -1.08 -10.61 -15.51
C GLU A 101 -1.96 -9.61 -14.80
N GLU A 102 -1.84 -8.34 -15.20
CA GLU A 102 -2.59 -7.25 -14.60
C GLU A 102 -3.96 -7.09 -15.24
N THR A 103 -4.96 -6.83 -14.40
CA THR A 103 -6.34 -6.51 -14.80
C THR A 103 -6.72 -5.10 -14.35
N ASP A 104 -7.90 -4.63 -14.74
CA ASP A 104 -8.42 -3.33 -14.28
C ASP A 104 -8.61 -3.28 -12.75
N ASP A 105 -8.85 -4.41 -12.13
CA ASP A 105 -9.17 -4.54 -10.70
C ASP A 105 -8.01 -5.11 -9.87
N GLY A 106 -6.86 -5.40 -10.46
CA GLY A 106 -5.72 -5.98 -9.74
C GLY A 106 -4.93 -6.97 -10.59
N LEU A 107 -4.89 -8.24 -10.21
CA LEU A 107 -4.23 -9.32 -10.93
C LEU A 107 -5.23 -10.40 -11.39
N ALA A 108 -4.90 -11.08 -12.50
CA ALA A 108 -5.58 -12.29 -12.89
C ALA A 108 -5.27 -13.42 -11.89
N LEU A 109 -6.30 -14.01 -11.31
CA LEU A 109 -6.17 -15.13 -10.37
C LEU A 109 -6.40 -16.46 -11.09
N ARG A 110 -5.61 -17.48 -10.71
CA ARG A 110 -5.65 -18.82 -11.35
C ARG A 110 -6.94 -19.58 -11.02
N ASP A 111 -7.52 -19.34 -9.85
CA ASP A 111 -8.72 -20.02 -9.39
C ASP A 111 -9.98 -19.19 -9.71
N PRO A 112 -10.96 -19.74 -10.49
CA PRO A 112 -12.15 -18.99 -10.88
C PRO A 112 -13.02 -18.51 -9.73
N SER A 113 -13.10 -19.27 -8.62
CA SER A 113 -13.91 -18.86 -7.46
C SER A 113 -13.28 -17.68 -6.72
N SER A 114 -11.95 -17.72 -6.54
CA SER A 114 -11.20 -16.59 -6.00
C SER A 114 -11.27 -15.37 -6.91
N ALA A 115 -11.18 -15.55 -8.23
CA ALA A 115 -11.32 -14.47 -9.20
C ALA A 115 -12.69 -13.79 -9.13
N ALA A 116 -13.76 -14.58 -8.99
CA ALA A 116 -15.12 -14.03 -8.85
C ALA A 116 -15.28 -13.22 -7.55
N ALA A 117 -14.82 -13.77 -6.40
CA ALA A 117 -14.85 -13.07 -5.13
C ALA A 117 -14.02 -11.78 -5.19
N TYR A 118 -12.84 -11.84 -5.76
CA TYR A 118 -11.94 -10.69 -5.97
C TYR A 118 -12.62 -9.58 -6.78
N ALA A 119 -13.30 -9.92 -7.87
CA ALA A 119 -14.04 -8.95 -8.67
C ALA A 119 -15.25 -8.34 -7.90
N GLU A 120 -15.94 -9.13 -7.08
CA GLU A 120 -17.02 -8.63 -6.21
C GLU A 120 -16.52 -7.63 -5.19
N GLN A 121 -15.35 -7.88 -4.58
CA GLN A 121 -14.72 -6.97 -3.63
C GLN A 121 -14.29 -5.65 -4.30
N ALA A 122 -13.70 -5.70 -5.48
CA ALA A 122 -13.38 -4.50 -6.25
C ALA A 122 -14.65 -3.68 -6.55
N ALA A 123 -15.74 -4.34 -6.94
CA ALA A 123 -17.01 -3.68 -7.19
C ALA A 123 -17.61 -3.05 -5.92
N ALA A 124 -17.46 -3.72 -4.76
CA ALA A 124 -17.90 -3.18 -3.47
C ALA A 124 -17.11 -1.94 -3.08
N MET A 125 -15.78 -1.98 -3.18
CA MET A 125 -14.92 -0.81 -2.91
C MET A 125 -15.25 0.37 -3.81
N ARG A 126 -15.46 0.15 -5.13
CA ARG A 126 -15.85 1.22 -6.06
C ARG A 126 -17.17 1.89 -5.69
N ARG A 127 -18.09 1.19 -5.02
CA ARG A 127 -19.34 1.78 -4.52
C ARG A 127 -19.16 2.57 -3.24
N LEU A 128 -18.26 2.14 -2.35
CA LEU A 128 -18.11 2.70 -1.00
C LEU A 128 -17.10 3.86 -0.95
N LEU A 129 -15.96 3.72 -1.60
CA LEU A 129 -14.86 4.68 -1.49
C LEU A 129 -15.21 6.12 -1.93
N PRO A 130 -16.03 6.39 -2.96
CA PRO A 130 -16.33 7.77 -3.35
C PRO A 130 -16.90 8.63 -2.21
N ALA A 131 -17.82 8.08 -1.42
CA ALA A 131 -18.40 8.79 -0.28
C ALA A 131 -17.35 9.05 0.83
N GLU A 132 -16.47 8.08 1.05
CA GLU A 132 -15.42 8.19 2.06
C GLU A 132 -14.31 9.18 1.67
N LEU A 133 -14.12 9.41 0.37
CA LEU A 133 -13.10 10.30 -0.19
C LEU A 133 -13.64 11.70 -0.56
N GLU A 134 -14.93 11.98 -0.36
CA GLU A 134 -15.55 13.26 -0.76
C GLU A 134 -14.81 14.50 -0.23
N ARG A 135 -14.26 14.42 0.99
CA ARG A 135 -13.54 15.53 1.62
C ARG A 135 -12.02 15.44 1.46
N ALA A 136 -11.53 14.37 0.82
CA ALA A 136 -10.10 14.15 0.71
C ALA A 136 -9.42 15.23 -0.14
N THR A 137 -8.21 15.60 0.25
CA THR A 137 -7.32 16.47 -0.55
C THR A 137 -6.18 15.68 -1.19
N ALA A 138 -5.90 14.49 -0.66
CA ALA A 138 -4.94 13.54 -1.20
C ALA A 138 -5.30 12.14 -0.71
N VAL A 139 -4.94 11.12 -1.49
CA VAL A 139 -5.09 9.72 -1.13
C VAL A 139 -3.72 9.06 -1.04
N PHE A 140 -3.43 8.41 0.08
CA PHE A 140 -2.31 7.49 0.25
C PHE A 140 -2.82 6.07 0.20
N THR A 141 -2.11 5.16 -0.46
CA THR A 141 -2.53 3.77 -0.57
C THR A 141 -1.35 2.86 -0.91
N HIS A 142 -1.61 1.57 -0.97
CA HIS A 142 -0.69 0.55 -1.46
C HIS A 142 -0.13 0.88 -2.84
N ASN A 143 0.89 0.17 -3.24
CA ASN A 143 1.52 0.34 -4.53
C ASN A 143 1.01 -0.69 -5.58
N PRO A 144 1.23 -0.44 -6.87
CA PRO A 144 0.73 -1.32 -7.92
C PRO A 144 1.46 -2.67 -8.04
N TRP A 145 2.47 -2.95 -7.23
CA TRP A 145 3.16 -4.23 -7.15
C TRP A 145 2.92 -4.96 -5.82
N GLY A 146 2.09 -4.40 -4.91
CA GLY A 146 1.57 -5.07 -3.72
C GLY A 146 2.60 -5.31 -2.62
N GLU A 147 3.50 -4.37 -2.36
CA GLU A 147 4.53 -4.41 -1.34
C GLU A 147 5.32 -5.74 -1.37
N TYR A 148 4.97 -6.68 -0.51
CA TYR A 148 5.60 -8.00 -0.45
C TYR A 148 5.03 -9.01 -1.46
N GLY A 149 4.13 -8.56 -2.34
CA GLY A 149 3.46 -9.40 -3.33
C GLY A 149 2.14 -9.96 -2.82
N HIS A 150 1.22 -9.07 -2.40
CA HIS A 150 -0.13 -9.41 -1.98
C HIS A 150 -1.16 -8.89 -3.00
N GLU A 151 -2.01 -9.77 -3.48
CA GLU A 151 -3.02 -9.47 -4.50
C GLU A 151 -4.02 -8.42 -4.01
N ASP A 152 -4.47 -8.49 -2.74
CA ASP A 152 -5.43 -7.54 -2.18
C ASP A 152 -4.86 -6.12 -2.10
N HIS A 153 -3.54 -5.96 -1.83
CA HIS A 153 -2.88 -4.66 -1.86
C HIS A 153 -2.94 -4.03 -3.24
N ILE A 154 -2.69 -4.85 -4.29
CA ILE A 154 -2.79 -4.38 -5.68
C ILE A 154 -4.22 -3.98 -6.01
N GLN A 155 -5.20 -4.76 -5.56
CA GLN A 155 -6.61 -4.45 -5.78
C GLN A 155 -6.99 -3.12 -5.13
N VAL A 156 -6.67 -2.94 -3.84
CA VAL A 156 -6.93 -1.69 -3.13
C VAL A 156 -6.24 -0.52 -3.82
N CYS A 157 -4.96 -0.67 -4.21
CA CYS A 157 -4.23 0.33 -4.98
C CYS A 157 -4.98 0.71 -6.26
N ARG A 158 -5.43 -0.26 -7.06
CA ARG A 158 -6.13 -0.03 -8.33
C ARG A 158 -7.44 0.70 -8.14
N VAL A 159 -8.26 0.21 -7.21
CA VAL A 159 -9.59 0.79 -6.97
C VAL A 159 -9.47 2.18 -6.36
N ALA A 160 -8.64 2.36 -5.32
CA ALA A 160 -8.42 3.66 -4.70
C ALA A 160 -7.87 4.68 -5.69
N THR A 161 -6.92 4.27 -6.55
CA THR A 161 -6.38 5.12 -7.61
C THR A 161 -7.47 5.56 -8.59
N ARG A 162 -8.29 4.64 -9.08
CA ARG A 162 -9.38 4.94 -10.00
C ARG A 162 -10.34 5.96 -9.41
N VAL A 163 -10.79 5.71 -8.17
CA VAL A 163 -11.69 6.63 -7.46
C VAL A 163 -11.03 7.99 -7.23
N ALA A 164 -9.76 8.02 -6.81
CA ALA A 164 -9.04 9.27 -6.60
C ALA A 164 -8.91 10.08 -7.90
N VAL A 165 -8.57 9.44 -9.02
CA VAL A 165 -8.49 10.09 -10.34
C VAL A 165 -9.85 10.62 -10.77
N ASP A 166 -10.92 9.87 -10.63
CA ASP A 166 -12.28 10.28 -10.98
C ASP A 166 -12.74 11.50 -10.14
N LEU A 167 -12.25 11.63 -8.91
CA LEU A 167 -12.47 12.78 -8.01
C LEU A 167 -11.47 13.92 -8.21
N GLY A 168 -10.49 13.78 -9.10
CA GLY A 168 -9.43 14.78 -9.32
C GLY A 168 -8.43 14.91 -8.18
N LEU A 169 -8.28 13.86 -7.34
CA LEU A 169 -7.40 13.85 -6.18
C LEU A 169 -6.00 13.33 -6.53
N PRO A 170 -4.93 13.93 -5.99
CA PRO A 170 -3.61 13.34 -6.05
C PRO A 170 -3.56 12.03 -5.26
N VAL A 171 -2.91 11.01 -5.83
CA VAL A 171 -2.69 9.71 -5.18
C VAL A 171 -1.21 9.47 -4.95
N TRP A 172 -0.86 8.85 -3.81
CA TRP A 172 0.50 8.53 -3.39
C TRP A 172 0.57 7.07 -2.99
N TYR A 173 1.58 6.38 -3.51
CA TYR A 173 1.81 4.96 -3.26
C TYR A 173 3.00 4.75 -2.33
N SER A 174 2.90 3.80 -1.41
CA SER A 174 4.05 3.27 -0.70
C SER A 174 5.11 2.75 -1.70
N THR A 175 6.38 2.72 -1.30
CA THR A 175 7.44 2.17 -2.17
C THR A 175 8.12 0.94 -1.55
N TYR A 176 7.40 0.20 -0.75
CA TYR A 176 7.88 -1.09 -0.25
C TYR A 176 7.84 -2.14 -1.37
N ALA A 177 8.82 -3.04 -1.37
CA ALA A 177 8.91 -4.14 -2.32
C ALA A 177 9.57 -5.35 -1.68
N SER A 178 9.34 -6.53 -2.23
CA SER A 178 10.03 -7.77 -1.88
C SER A 178 10.53 -8.47 -3.14
N VAL A 179 11.28 -9.54 -2.98
CA VAL A 179 11.73 -10.36 -4.11
C VAL A 179 10.54 -10.90 -4.91
N LYS A 180 9.44 -11.27 -4.25
CA LYS A 180 8.21 -11.77 -4.89
C LYS A 180 7.55 -10.71 -5.78
N SER A 181 7.55 -9.45 -5.37
CA SER A 181 6.90 -8.35 -6.12
C SER A 181 7.76 -7.77 -7.27
N LEU A 182 9.06 -8.12 -7.35
CA LEU A 182 9.98 -7.57 -8.37
C LEU A 182 9.52 -7.77 -9.81
N PRO A 183 8.94 -8.91 -10.23
CA PRO A 183 8.48 -9.07 -11.62
C PRO A 183 7.46 -7.98 -12.00
N LEU A 184 6.55 -7.63 -11.08
CA LEU A 184 5.53 -6.62 -11.31
C LEU A 184 6.10 -5.20 -11.17
N LEU A 185 6.95 -4.95 -10.16
CA LEU A 185 7.62 -3.68 -9.96
C LEU A 185 8.36 -3.20 -11.22
N ARG A 186 8.99 -4.11 -11.97
CA ARG A 186 9.70 -3.79 -13.21
C ARG A 186 8.83 -3.08 -14.26
N HIS A 187 7.53 -3.28 -14.23
CA HIS A 187 6.59 -2.62 -15.15
C HIS A 187 6.43 -1.13 -14.86
N TYR A 188 6.85 -0.67 -13.67
CA TYR A 188 6.66 0.69 -13.17
C TYR A 188 7.97 1.46 -12.95
N LEU A 189 9.12 0.78 -13.05
CA LEU A 189 10.43 1.41 -12.95
C LEU A 189 10.81 2.03 -14.31
N GLY A 190 11.13 3.32 -14.32
CA GLY A 190 11.81 3.88 -15.49
C GLY A 190 11.26 5.16 -16.10
N ARG A 191 10.29 5.86 -15.51
CA ARG A 191 9.81 7.13 -16.03
C ARG A 191 10.15 8.34 -15.17
N GLY A 192 10.80 9.30 -15.79
CA GLY A 192 11.62 10.35 -15.27
C GLY A 192 10.94 11.63 -14.81
N ASP A 193 9.73 11.68 -14.31
CA ASP A 193 9.20 12.86 -13.60
C ASP A 193 8.34 12.44 -12.41
N GLN A 194 8.80 11.43 -11.70
CA GLN A 194 8.07 10.94 -10.54
C GLN A 194 8.42 11.79 -9.32
N ARG A 195 7.43 12.48 -8.80
CA ARG A 195 7.55 13.14 -7.51
C ARG A 195 7.43 12.09 -6.41
N TYR A 196 8.29 12.16 -5.43
CA TYR A 196 8.21 11.34 -4.23
C TYR A 196 8.35 12.18 -2.97
N VAL A 197 7.85 11.63 -1.89
CA VAL A 197 7.92 12.19 -0.54
C VAL A 197 8.66 11.18 0.33
N LEU A 198 9.68 11.63 1.02
CA LEU A 198 10.43 10.84 1.99
C LEU A 198 10.11 11.38 3.38
N GLN A 199 9.61 10.50 4.26
CA GLN A 199 9.24 10.87 5.63
C GLN A 199 9.94 9.96 6.63
N PRO A 200 10.51 10.51 7.72
CA PRO A 200 10.98 9.67 8.82
C PRO A 200 9.83 8.80 9.32
N SER A 201 10.05 7.50 9.47
CA SER A 201 9.08 6.59 10.05
C SER A 201 8.82 6.91 11.51
N ASP A 202 7.66 6.53 12.00
CA ASP A 202 7.32 6.58 13.42
C ASP A 202 7.27 5.16 14.00
N PRO A 203 8.42 4.60 14.40
CA PRO A 203 8.47 3.23 14.93
C PRO A 203 7.78 3.10 16.28
N ASP A 204 7.69 4.18 17.06
CA ASP A 204 7.04 4.15 18.37
C ASP A 204 5.52 4.01 18.21
N LEU A 205 4.90 4.82 17.34
CA LEU A 205 3.48 4.69 17.01
C LEU A 205 3.20 3.34 16.32
N GLY A 206 4.05 2.92 15.39
CA GLY A 206 3.93 1.62 14.74
C GLY A 206 3.96 0.47 15.74
N ALA A 207 4.87 0.50 16.71
CA ALA A 207 4.97 -0.51 17.77
C ALA A 207 3.77 -0.48 18.73
N GLU A 208 3.25 0.70 19.06
CA GLU A 208 2.03 0.85 19.87
C GLU A 208 0.84 0.19 19.18
N ILE A 209 0.64 0.48 17.90
CA ILE A 209 -0.43 -0.14 17.09
C ILE A 209 -0.23 -1.66 16.99
N ALA A 210 0.98 -2.13 16.67
CA ALA A 210 1.29 -3.56 16.61
C ALA A 210 1.02 -4.28 17.94
N ALA A 211 1.25 -3.61 19.08
CA ALA A 211 0.93 -4.17 20.40
C ALA A 211 -0.59 -4.36 20.59
N VAL A 212 -1.42 -3.48 20.03
CA VAL A 212 -2.88 -3.64 20.04
C VAL A 212 -3.28 -4.87 19.23
N TYR A 213 -2.75 -5.00 18.00
CA TYR A 213 -3.03 -6.16 17.15
C TYR A 213 -2.57 -7.48 17.78
N ARG A 214 -1.36 -7.51 18.39
CA ARG A 214 -0.86 -8.70 19.12
C ARG A 214 -1.76 -9.07 20.31
N ARG A 215 -2.20 -8.06 21.08
CA ARG A 215 -3.08 -8.29 22.25
C ARG A 215 -4.37 -9.00 21.87
N HIS A 216 -4.94 -8.69 20.72
CA HIS A 216 -6.16 -9.31 20.22
C HIS A 216 -5.93 -10.54 19.33
N GLY A 217 -4.68 -10.86 18.99
CA GLY A 217 -4.35 -11.97 18.08
C GLY A 217 -4.61 -11.68 16.61
N ALA A 218 -4.56 -10.40 16.23
CA ALA A 218 -4.78 -9.93 14.86
C ALA A 218 -3.48 -9.51 14.14
N TRP A 219 -2.32 -9.55 14.83
CA TRP A 219 -1.03 -9.28 14.20
C TRP A 219 -0.65 -10.47 13.31
N THR A 220 -0.55 -10.22 12.01
CA THR A 220 -0.27 -11.27 11.01
C THR A 220 1.16 -11.20 10.46
N TRP A 221 1.95 -10.25 10.94
CA TRP A 221 3.33 -10.02 10.52
C TRP A 221 4.35 -10.61 11.50
N PHE A 222 5.65 -10.49 11.21
CA PHE A 222 6.73 -11.02 12.03
C PHE A 222 6.84 -10.28 13.36
N ASP A 223 7.16 -11.01 14.43
CA ASP A 223 7.34 -10.43 15.75
C ASP A 223 8.60 -9.55 15.86
N ASP A 224 9.62 -9.85 15.04
CA ASP A 224 10.90 -9.14 14.96
C ASP A 224 10.91 -8.05 13.86
N TYR A 225 9.75 -7.58 13.42
CA TYR A 225 9.67 -6.52 12.44
C TYR A 225 10.26 -5.22 12.97
N HIS A 226 11.15 -4.62 12.17
CA HIS A 226 11.75 -3.33 12.43
C HIS A 226 11.38 -2.35 11.32
N TRP A 227 10.80 -1.21 11.69
CA TRP A 227 10.48 -0.15 10.73
C TRP A 227 11.73 0.39 10.08
N PHE A 228 11.66 0.67 8.81
CA PHE A 228 12.70 1.39 8.10
C PHE A 228 12.85 2.79 8.68
N ALA A 229 14.02 3.40 8.51
CA ALA A 229 14.25 4.77 9.01
C ALA A 229 13.33 5.80 8.35
N HIS A 230 12.88 5.53 7.14
CA HIS A 230 11.99 6.40 6.37
C HIS A 230 11.00 5.58 5.57
N ASP A 231 9.76 6.06 5.49
CA ASP A 231 8.82 5.65 4.46
C ASP A 231 8.98 6.55 3.24
N CYS A 232 8.86 5.97 2.07
CA CYS A 232 8.85 6.71 0.84
C CYS A 232 7.53 6.52 0.12
N PHE A 233 7.01 7.61 -0.45
CA PHE A 233 5.78 7.61 -1.23
C PHE A 233 6.05 8.22 -2.60
N VAL A 234 5.59 7.57 -3.65
CA VAL A 234 5.69 8.06 -5.02
C VAL A 234 4.31 8.54 -5.49
N ARG A 235 4.30 9.66 -6.22
CA ARG A 235 3.04 10.18 -6.77
C ARG A 235 2.58 9.33 -7.93
N GLY A 236 1.32 8.89 -7.88
CA GLY A 236 0.62 8.17 -8.93
C GLY A 236 -0.39 9.04 -9.71
N PRO A 237 -1.08 8.45 -10.68
CA PRO A 237 -0.87 7.10 -11.15
C PRO A 237 0.48 6.90 -11.85
N LEU A 238 1.06 5.71 -11.69
CA LEU A 238 2.28 5.33 -12.39
C LEU A 238 1.94 4.70 -13.73
N ASP A 239 2.55 5.20 -14.79
CA ASP A 239 2.46 4.59 -16.10
C ASP A 239 3.35 3.34 -16.17
N LYS A 240 2.88 2.31 -16.89
CA LYS A 240 3.71 1.14 -17.20
C LYS A 240 4.89 1.55 -18.06
N ASP A 241 6.07 1.06 -17.71
CA ASP A 241 7.25 1.19 -18.57
C ASP A 241 7.15 0.23 -19.75
N HIS A 242 7.14 0.78 -20.96
CA HIS A 242 7.15 0.01 -22.19
C HIS A 242 8.57 -0.17 -22.75
N GLY A 243 9.58 -0.25 -21.87
CA GLY A 243 10.95 -0.63 -22.26
C GLY A 243 11.89 0.53 -22.58
N GLN A 244 11.54 1.76 -22.23
CA GLN A 244 12.46 2.89 -22.28
C GLN A 244 13.02 3.19 -20.89
N ASN A 245 14.10 2.52 -20.55
CA ASN A 245 14.79 2.72 -19.29
C ASN A 245 15.49 4.09 -19.29
N ALA A 246 14.92 5.06 -18.61
CA ALA A 246 15.46 6.44 -18.52
C ALA A 246 16.57 6.61 -17.47
N GLY A 247 17.03 5.51 -16.84
CA GLY A 247 18.08 5.55 -15.82
C GLY A 247 17.66 6.25 -14.53
N TRP A 248 16.36 6.27 -14.24
CA TRP A 248 15.82 6.89 -13.03
C TRP A 248 15.79 5.89 -11.86
N LEU A 249 16.11 6.35 -10.65
CA LEU A 249 16.08 5.55 -9.44
C LEU A 249 15.03 6.10 -8.49
N ALA A 250 14.03 5.29 -8.17
CA ALA A 250 13.10 5.56 -7.07
C ALA A 250 13.67 5.05 -5.75
N PRO A 251 13.51 5.75 -4.63
CA PRO A 251 13.79 5.17 -3.33
C PRO A 251 12.77 4.06 -3.05
N ILE A 252 13.27 2.87 -2.72
CA ILE A 252 12.48 1.66 -2.46
C ILE A 252 12.92 1.06 -1.14
N ASN A 253 11.98 0.74 -0.26
CA ASN A 253 12.21 -0.05 0.92
C ASN A 253 12.11 -1.53 0.56
N LEU A 254 13.24 -2.22 0.48
CA LEU A 254 13.28 -3.63 0.14
C LEU A 254 13.11 -4.46 1.41
N LEU A 255 12.07 -5.26 1.44
CA LEU A 255 11.75 -6.16 2.54
C LEU A 255 12.70 -7.36 2.57
N ASP A 256 12.90 -7.92 3.76
CA ASP A 256 13.70 -9.13 3.96
C ASP A 256 13.21 -10.27 3.04
N PRO A 257 14.13 -11.06 2.43
CA PRO A 257 13.76 -12.18 1.56
C PRO A 257 12.90 -13.27 2.22
N ARG A 258 12.70 -13.21 3.54
CA ARG A 258 11.77 -14.13 4.26
C ARG A 258 10.29 -13.85 3.94
N HIS A 259 10.00 -12.77 3.26
CA HIS A 259 8.65 -12.32 2.91
C HIS A 259 8.27 -12.70 1.49
#